data_821599e5638f3fdeeffbc50c15fbd67f
#
_entry.id   821599e5638f3fdeeffbc50c15fbd67f
#
_cell.length_a   1.000
_cell.length_b   1.000
_cell.length_c   1.000
_cell.angle_alpha   90.00
_cell.angle_beta   90.00
_cell.angle_gamma   90.00
#
_symmetry.space_group_name_H-M   'P 1'
#
loop_
_entity.id
_entity.type
_entity.pdbx_description
1 polymer ?
#
loop_
_entity_poly.entity_id
_entity_poly.type
_entity_poly.pdbx_seq_one_letter_code
_entity_poly.pdbx_strand_id
1 'polypeptide(L)'
;GNVADGAADFEYDLRSMYVMDEYTMSDKVTLTFGIRHDKYSGDDTPTNTSFLNTYGFKNGGIKGTNLTTYRFGADILLDDVSDMNITYGTYSAKLPNVWISNAYTNTGTLTANYLSSYGNCPTSGLYSDFTFSGSNTKPDCVIASISDPANVSGKVDFIAPSFEWPKSTILNITYNRVLPRDIDLTLTYLNSEEEEALYRIVDTGYPLVGDEPTVPTEKAPDGRPIYNQTGKYGYHAGLYNVCCGNREVFSASISKGFRDGDTYLTLAYTGQDHENRSDMTSSTSNSNFGKTGAVDFNNRMKNRSTYETEHSFLATLRSKHYFFGANAPTTFSLIYARESGNVKYPTFDTYTSRQSDYKARAFGYEFNLNDDSSSLLYIPTADDPLVCYSSGCSDEGSQAAIEREQEVLNFLYNVWGLKGYAGEIAPRDAGNFPWQTSLDLNIVQEVPGFREGDTFIITFALENLLNFIDDDKGIVNYGYYSGRVPVIDLKIIDNERYDYSRNAFRYSFDDPFNIDRSTTQSLWRASLGIQYKF
;
A
#
# COMPACT_ATOMS: atom_id res chain seq x y z
N GLY A 1 -30.80 -6.17 -15.24
CA GLY A 1 -30.77 -5.31 -14.05
C GLY A 1 -30.67 -3.85 -14.46
N ASN A 2 -31.26 -2.98 -13.68
CA ASN A 2 -31.08 -1.54 -13.86
C ASN A 2 -29.62 -1.21 -13.54
N VAL A 3 -28.94 -0.43 -14.37
CA VAL A 3 -27.55 0.00 -14.14
C VAL A 3 -27.45 0.78 -12.82
N ALA A 4 -28.50 1.52 -12.45
CA ALA A 4 -28.59 2.22 -11.18
C ALA A 4 -28.54 1.30 -9.95
N ASP A 5 -29.00 0.05 -10.06
CA ASP A 5 -28.98 -0.91 -8.95
C ASP A 5 -27.59 -1.50 -8.68
N GLY A 6 -26.68 -1.40 -9.65
CA GLY A 6 -25.30 -1.88 -9.55
C GLY A 6 -24.29 -0.80 -9.14
N ALA A 7 -24.73 0.45 -9.04
CA ALA A 7 -23.88 1.57 -8.60
C ALA A 7 -24.20 1.93 -7.15
N ALA A 8 -23.18 2.29 -6.37
CA ALA A 8 -23.39 2.89 -5.07
C ALA A 8 -23.94 4.31 -5.26
N ASP A 9 -25.13 4.56 -4.73
CA ASP A 9 -25.73 5.88 -4.63
C ASP A 9 -26.09 6.11 -3.15
N PHE A 10 -25.30 6.94 -2.48
CA PHE A 10 -25.51 7.27 -1.07
C PHE A 10 -25.01 8.68 -0.77
N GLU A 11 -25.70 9.33 0.13
CA GLU A 11 -25.33 10.66 0.61
C GLU A 11 -24.92 10.57 2.08
N TYR A 12 -23.95 11.38 2.47
CA TYR A 12 -23.64 11.63 3.86
C TYR A 12 -23.28 13.10 4.10
N ASP A 13 -23.71 13.60 5.25
CA ASP A 13 -23.36 14.91 5.75
C ASP A 13 -22.27 14.82 6.81
N LEU A 14 -21.33 15.74 6.76
CA LEU A 14 -20.36 15.97 7.82
C LEU A 14 -20.66 17.32 8.49
N ARG A 15 -21.03 17.28 9.77
CA ARG A 15 -21.19 18.48 10.60
C ARG A 15 -20.02 18.62 11.52
N SER A 16 -19.33 19.76 11.44
CA SER A 16 -18.13 20.04 12.21
C SER A 16 -18.35 21.23 13.12
N MET A 17 -17.93 21.09 14.39
CA MET A 17 -17.79 22.20 15.32
C MET A 17 -16.35 22.25 15.79
N TYR A 18 -15.77 23.45 15.88
CA TYR A 18 -14.43 23.61 16.41
C TYR A 18 -14.29 24.91 17.19
N VAL A 19 -13.38 24.87 18.16
CA VAL A 19 -12.89 26.05 18.88
C VAL A 19 -11.37 26.00 18.83
N MET A 20 -10.76 27.12 18.53
CA MET A 20 -9.31 27.28 18.54
C MET A 20 -9.00 28.63 19.18
N ASP A 21 -7.97 28.63 20.02
CA ASP A 21 -7.45 29.83 20.70
C ASP A 21 -5.94 29.91 20.52
N GLU A 22 -5.46 31.13 20.36
CA GLU A 22 -4.03 31.45 20.27
C GLU A 22 -3.71 32.42 21.41
N TYR A 23 -2.79 32.01 22.27
CA TYR A 23 -2.41 32.75 23.45
C TYR A 23 -0.93 33.16 23.38
N THR A 24 -0.67 34.45 23.24
CA THR A 24 0.67 35.05 23.35
C THR A 24 1.07 35.12 24.80
N MET A 25 1.84 34.15 25.27
CA MET A 25 2.30 34.06 26.65
C MET A 25 3.39 35.08 26.94
N SER A 26 4.24 35.38 25.95
CA SER A 26 5.30 36.38 26.02
C SER A 26 5.74 36.80 24.60
N ASP A 27 6.62 37.77 24.48
CA ASP A 27 7.22 38.16 23.18
C ASP A 27 7.97 37.01 22.48
N LYS A 28 8.23 35.91 23.21
CA LYS A 28 8.99 34.74 22.72
C LYS A 28 8.15 33.46 22.60
N VAL A 29 6.96 33.40 23.18
CA VAL A 29 6.17 32.18 23.26
C VAL A 29 4.73 32.45 22.90
N THR A 30 4.27 31.78 21.86
CA THR A 30 2.86 31.72 21.47
C THR A 30 2.38 30.28 21.55
N LEU A 31 1.23 30.07 22.19
CA LEU A 31 0.59 28.78 22.37
C LEU A 31 -0.71 28.72 21.57
N THR A 32 -0.98 27.60 20.92
CA THR A 32 -2.23 27.33 20.20
C THR A 32 -2.92 26.13 20.79
N PHE A 33 -4.23 26.22 21.03
CA PHE A 33 -5.07 25.13 21.53
C PHE A 33 -6.31 25.00 20.63
N GLY A 34 -6.68 23.78 20.31
CA GLY A 34 -7.86 23.54 19.48
C GLY A 34 -8.56 22.24 19.82
N ILE A 35 -9.87 22.25 19.71
CA ILE A 35 -10.73 21.05 19.75
C ILE A 35 -11.70 21.11 18.58
N ARG A 36 -11.89 19.97 17.93
CA ARG A 36 -12.85 19.81 16.85
C ARG A 36 -13.66 18.54 17.07
N HIS A 37 -14.97 18.65 16.84
CA HIS A 37 -15.90 17.53 16.85
C HIS A 37 -16.59 17.42 15.50
N ASP A 38 -16.48 16.26 14.88
CA ASP A 38 -17.09 15.88 13.61
C ASP A 38 -18.17 14.84 13.84
N LYS A 39 -19.34 15.03 13.24
CA LYS A 39 -20.44 14.06 13.29
C LYS A 39 -20.89 13.74 11.87
N TYR A 40 -20.96 12.45 11.58
CA TYR A 40 -21.42 11.94 10.30
C TYR A 40 -22.89 11.52 10.38
N SER A 41 -23.67 11.91 9.39
CA SER A 41 -25.05 11.48 9.17
C SER A 41 -25.24 11.15 7.70
N GLY A 42 -26.15 10.28 7.36
CA GLY A 42 -26.35 9.88 5.96
C GLY A 42 -27.26 8.68 5.84
N ASP A 43 -27.25 8.09 4.65
CA ASP A 43 -28.06 6.95 4.31
C ASP A 43 -27.61 5.68 5.03
N ASP A 44 -28.58 4.81 5.31
CA ASP A 44 -28.28 3.44 5.75
C ASP A 44 -27.97 2.55 4.52
N THR A 45 -27.09 1.58 4.71
CA THR A 45 -26.87 0.55 3.69
C THR A 45 -28.14 -0.27 3.45
N PRO A 46 -28.39 -0.77 2.23
CA PRO A 46 -29.45 -1.74 2.00
C PRO A 46 -29.24 -2.99 2.87
N THR A 47 -30.26 -3.35 3.67
CA THR A 47 -30.15 -4.47 4.62
C THR A 47 -30.18 -5.81 3.91
N ASN A 48 -29.15 -6.63 4.09
CA ASN A 48 -29.19 -8.05 3.76
C ASN A 48 -29.75 -8.85 4.93
N THR A 49 -30.97 -9.38 4.79
CA THR A 49 -31.65 -10.13 5.85
C THR A 49 -30.94 -11.44 6.21
N SER A 50 -30.34 -12.12 5.22
CA SER A 50 -29.61 -13.36 5.47
C SER A 50 -28.33 -13.07 6.28
N PHE A 51 -27.61 -12.01 5.93
CA PHE A 51 -26.44 -11.54 6.68
C PHE A 51 -26.82 -11.17 8.12
N LEU A 52 -27.90 -10.38 8.30
CA LEU A 52 -28.39 -9.98 9.62
C LEU A 52 -28.76 -11.19 10.48
N ASN A 53 -29.46 -12.19 9.91
CA ASN A 53 -29.85 -13.40 10.63
C ASN A 53 -28.64 -14.27 11.02
N THR A 54 -27.58 -14.28 10.18
CA THR A 54 -26.38 -15.07 10.43
C THR A 54 -25.50 -14.45 11.50
N TYR A 55 -25.28 -13.14 11.44
CA TYR A 55 -24.28 -12.46 12.26
C TYR A 55 -24.88 -11.60 13.39
N GLY A 56 -26.19 -11.34 13.39
CA GLY A 56 -26.86 -10.56 14.42
C GLY A 56 -26.74 -9.03 14.27
N PHE A 57 -26.09 -8.55 13.21
CA PHE A 57 -25.97 -7.11 12.91
C PHE A 57 -26.16 -6.83 11.41
N LYS A 58 -26.48 -5.58 11.07
CA LYS A 58 -26.63 -5.15 9.68
C LYS A 58 -25.28 -5.01 9.01
N ASN A 59 -25.25 -5.06 7.68
CA ASN A 59 -24.03 -4.76 6.89
C ASN A 59 -23.56 -3.29 7.03
N GLY A 60 -24.28 -2.45 7.77
CA GLY A 60 -23.80 -1.20 8.37
C GLY A 60 -23.39 -0.10 7.40
N GLY A 61 -23.26 1.10 7.94
CA GLY A 61 -22.82 2.32 7.26
C GLY A 61 -22.13 3.26 8.26
N ILE A 62 -21.81 4.45 7.82
CA ILE A 62 -21.12 5.47 8.64
C ILE A 62 -22.06 6.37 9.43
N LYS A 63 -23.38 6.18 9.30
CA LYS A 63 -24.39 6.98 9.97
C LYS A 63 -24.26 6.91 11.49
N GLY A 64 -24.15 8.08 12.12
CA GLY A 64 -24.05 8.22 13.56
C GLY A 64 -22.63 8.11 14.12
N THR A 65 -21.63 7.83 13.30
CA THR A 65 -20.23 7.88 13.72
C THR A 65 -19.80 9.31 14.01
N ASN A 66 -18.88 9.49 14.92
CA ASN A 66 -18.34 10.80 15.28
C ASN A 66 -16.83 10.70 15.55
N LEU A 67 -16.17 11.85 15.56
CA LEU A 67 -14.75 11.95 15.85
C LEU A 67 -14.46 13.25 16.58
N THR A 68 -13.73 13.17 17.68
CA THR A 68 -13.22 14.36 18.37
C THR A 68 -11.71 14.38 18.28
N THR A 69 -11.15 15.52 17.84
CA THR A 69 -9.72 15.74 17.68
C THR A 69 -9.23 16.94 18.47
N TYR A 70 -8.00 16.87 18.96
CA TYR A 70 -7.37 17.90 19.78
C TYR A 70 -6.08 18.37 19.10
N ARG A 71 -5.75 19.65 19.26
CA ARG A 71 -4.50 20.24 18.75
C ARG A 71 -3.89 21.12 19.81
N PHE A 72 -2.58 21.01 19.92
CA PHE A 72 -1.72 21.86 20.71
C PHE A 72 -0.55 22.32 19.83
N GLY A 73 -0.19 23.59 19.92
CA GLY A 73 0.98 24.19 19.27
C GLY A 73 1.74 25.09 20.22
N ALA A 74 3.04 25.16 20.04
CA ALA A 74 3.91 26.12 20.71
C ALA A 74 4.95 26.65 19.71
N ASP A 75 4.95 27.96 19.48
CA ASP A 75 5.96 28.67 18.72
C ASP A 75 6.87 29.39 19.72
N ILE A 76 8.16 29.10 19.69
CA ILE A 76 9.14 29.53 20.70
C ILE A 76 10.32 30.19 20.01
N LEU A 77 10.50 31.49 20.23
CA LEU A 77 11.73 32.21 19.87
C LEU A 77 12.79 31.95 20.96
N LEU A 78 13.79 31.15 20.64
CA LEU A 78 14.85 30.79 21.58
C LEU A 78 15.84 31.95 21.74
N ASP A 79 16.32 32.50 20.64
CA ASP A 79 17.16 33.68 20.52
C ASP A 79 16.92 34.39 19.17
N ASP A 80 17.71 35.44 18.84
CA ASP A 80 17.55 36.25 17.65
C ASP A 80 17.79 35.50 16.32
N VAL A 81 18.33 34.28 16.38
CA VAL A 81 18.74 33.47 15.22
C VAL A 81 18.18 32.05 15.27
N SER A 82 17.34 31.73 16.26
CA SER A 82 16.75 30.39 16.37
C SER A 82 15.36 30.39 16.95
N ASP A 83 14.54 29.54 16.39
CA ASP A 83 13.16 29.25 16.81
C ASP A 83 12.88 27.75 16.84
N MET A 84 11.84 27.39 17.57
CA MET A 84 11.34 26.05 17.67
C MET A 84 9.81 26.05 17.59
N ASN A 85 9.28 25.21 16.71
CA ASN A 85 7.84 24.93 16.63
C ASN A 85 7.59 23.51 17.14
N ILE A 86 6.63 23.37 18.05
CA ILE A 86 6.16 22.08 18.58
C ILE A 86 4.68 21.98 18.29
N THR A 87 4.25 20.92 17.64
CA THR A 87 2.82 20.61 17.48
C THR A 87 2.54 19.20 17.95
N TYR A 88 1.45 19.06 18.68
CA TYR A 88 0.92 17.77 19.11
C TYR A 88 -0.58 17.76 18.92
N GLY A 89 -1.11 16.68 18.35
CA GLY A 89 -2.55 16.61 18.16
C GLY A 89 -3.04 15.32 17.52
N THR A 90 -4.35 15.20 17.52
CA THR A 90 -5.05 14.12 16.82
C THR A 90 -5.66 14.65 15.54
N TYR A 91 -5.58 13.86 14.47
CA TYR A 91 -6.03 14.22 13.14
C TYR A 91 -6.89 13.09 12.57
N SER A 92 -7.97 13.46 11.89
CA SER A 92 -8.80 12.49 11.18
C SER A 92 -8.09 11.99 9.92
N ALA A 93 -7.94 10.70 9.78
CA ALA A 93 -7.61 10.10 8.50
C ALA A 93 -8.90 9.99 7.66
N LYS A 94 -8.98 10.70 6.53
CA LYS A 94 -10.08 10.50 5.59
C LYS A 94 -9.88 9.17 4.87
N LEU A 95 -10.83 8.26 5.01
CA LEU A 95 -10.88 7.06 4.19
C LEU A 95 -11.33 7.41 2.76
N PRO A 96 -10.79 6.73 1.74
CA PRO A 96 -11.33 6.81 0.40
C PRO A 96 -12.82 6.42 0.40
N ASN A 97 -13.66 7.26 -0.20
CA ASN A 97 -15.11 7.00 -0.27
C ASN A 97 -15.44 5.64 -0.89
N VAL A 98 -14.57 5.13 -1.77
CA VAL A 98 -14.75 3.82 -2.40
C VAL A 98 -14.75 2.67 -1.38
N TRP A 99 -14.04 2.77 -0.26
CA TRP A 99 -14.07 1.73 0.77
C TRP A 99 -15.41 1.72 1.52
N ILE A 100 -15.97 2.90 1.75
CA ILE A 100 -17.31 3.04 2.33
C ILE A 100 -18.36 2.56 1.33
N SER A 101 -18.24 2.95 0.04
CA SER A 101 -19.18 2.58 -1.01
C SER A 101 -19.28 1.07 -1.23
N ASN A 102 -18.22 0.31 -0.92
CA ASN A 102 -18.24 -1.15 -1.02
C ASN A 102 -19.38 -1.76 -0.19
N ALA A 103 -19.71 -1.23 0.98
CA ALA A 103 -20.81 -1.71 1.82
C ALA A 103 -22.20 -1.40 1.24
N TYR A 104 -22.31 -0.36 0.40
CA TYR A 104 -23.55 0.02 -0.29
C TYR A 104 -23.76 -0.75 -1.59
N THR A 105 -22.68 -1.09 -2.30
CA THR A 105 -22.72 -1.79 -3.59
C THR A 105 -22.76 -3.31 -3.41
N ASN A 106 -21.87 -3.85 -2.59
CA ASN A 106 -21.70 -5.29 -2.38
C ASN A 106 -22.55 -5.76 -1.19
N THR A 107 -23.85 -5.64 -1.31
CA THR A 107 -24.81 -6.00 -0.25
C THR A 107 -25.18 -7.48 -0.25
N GLY A 108 -24.73 -8.24 -1.24
CA GLY A 108 -25.15 -9.64 -1.47
C GLY A 108 -26.56 -9.80 -2.02
N THR A 109 -27.30 -8.69 -2.20
CA THR A 109 -28.69 -8.70 -2.71
C THR A 109 -28.86 -7.94 -4.01
N LEU A 110 -28.03 -6.92 -4.26
CA LEU A 110 -28.13 -6.05 -5.44
C LEU A 110 -27.34 -6.57 -6.63
N THR A 111 -26.25 -7.30 -6.39
CA THR A 111 -25.39 -7.86 -7.44
C THR A 111 -25.14 -9.33 -7.19
N ALA A 112 -25.29 -10.14 -8.23
CA ALA A 112 -24.89 -11.54 -8.24
C ALA A 112 -23.73 -11.72 -9.22
N ASN A 113 -22.62 -12.28 -8.77
CA ASN A 113 -21.52 -12.68 -9.63
C ASN A 113 -21.81 -14.05 -10.24
N TYR A 114 -22.03 -14.08 -11.55
CA TYR A 114 -22.16 -15.31 -12.29
C TYR A 114 -20.82 -15.74 -12.87
N LEU A 115 -20.36 -16.92 -12.49
CA LEU A 115 -19.17 -17.54 -13.08
C LEU A 115 -19.61 -18.63 -14.05
N SER A 116 -19.25 -18.49 -15.32
CA SER A 116 -19.66 -19.38 -16.42
C SER A 116 -19.28 -20.85 -16.22
N SER A 117 -18.32 -21.16 -15.36
CA SER A 117 -17.88 -22.52 -15.03
C SER A 117 -18.86 -23.31 -14.13
N TYR A 118 -19.88 -22.67 -13.59
CA TYR A 118 -20.74 -23.25 -12.56
C TYR A 118 -22.24 -23.27 -12.87
N GLY A 119 -22.65 -22.78 -14.03
CA GLY A 119 -24.02 -22.79 -14.45
C GLY A 119 -24.27 -23.74 -15.61
N ASN A 120 -25.52 -24.09 -15.83
CA ASN A 120 -25.99 -24.85 -16.99
C ASN A 120 -25.85 -24.08 -18.34
N CYS A 121 -25.10 -23.00 -18.36
CA CYS A 121 -24.80 -22.27 -19.58
C CYS A 121 -23.61 -22.93 -20.30
N PRO A 122 -23.73 -23.34 -21.55
CA PRO A 122 -22.63 -23.87 -22.32
C PRO A 122 -21.54 -22.81 -22.47
N THR A 123 -20.31 -23.13 -22.08
CA THR A 123 -19.16 -22.23 -22.17
C THR A 123 -18.81 -21.75 -23.58
N SER A 124 -19.26 -22.49 -24.61
CA SER A 124 -19.00 -22.16 -26.01
C SER A 124 -20.04 -21.21 -26.67
N GLY A 125 -21.17 -20.94 -26.02
CA GLY A 125 -22.21 -20.08 -26.58
C GLY A 125 -22.33 -18.68 -25.99
N LEU A 126 -21.76 -18.45 -24.81
CA LEU A 126 -21.96 -17.22 -24.05
C LEU A 126 -21.26 -15.99 -24.63
N TYR A 127 -20.22 -16.17 -25.41
CA TYR A 127 -19.43 -15.08 -25.96
C TYR A 127 -19.59 -14.85 -27.46
N SER A 128 -20.11 -15.84 -28.22
CA SER A 128 -20.27 -15.70 -29.66
C SER A 128 -21.52 -14.92 -30.08
N ASP A 129 -22.58 -14.93 -29.23
CA ASP A 129 -23.87 -14.30 -29.55
C ASP A 129 -24.27 -13.15 -28.61
N PHE A 130 -23.38 -12.76 -27.69
CA PHE A 130 -23.63 -11.65 -26.77
C PHE A 130 -23.33 -10.32 -27.44
N THR A 131 -24.27 -9.84 -28.24
CA THR A 131 -24.30 -8.44 -28.64
C THR A 131 -24.82 -7.64 -27.47
N PHE A 132 -23.97 -6.80 -26.88
CA PHE A 132 -24.36 -5.73 -25.96
C PHE A 132 -25.25 -4.74 -26.72
N SER A 133 -26.50 -5.15 -26.98
CA SER A 133 -27.51 -4.26 -27.48
C SER A 133 -28.23 -3.65 -26.30
N GLY A 134 -27.91 -2.56 -25.74
CA GLY A 134 -28.62 -1.82 -24.67
C GLY A 134 -29.95 -2.32 -24.09
N SER A 135 -30.37 -3.55 -24.42
CA SER A 135 -31.55 -4.23 -23.98
C SER A 135 -31.21 -5.14 -22.81
N ASN A 136 -31.92 -4.97 -21.71
CA ASN A 136 -31.79 -5.66 -20.42
C ASN A 136 -32.08 -7.17 -20.42
N THR A 137 -31.93 -7.86 -21.51
CA THR A 137 -32.21 -9.30 -21.58
C THR A 137 -30.99 -10.10 -21.17
N LYS A 138 -31.04 -10.67 -19.96
CA LYS A 138 -30.08 -11.67 -19.50
C LYS A 138 -30.34 -12.97 -20.23
N PRO A 139 -29.31 -13.77 -20.60
CA PRO A 139 -29.54 -15.13 -21.15
C PRO A 139 -30.34 -15.97 -20.17
N ASP A 140 -31.25 -16.81 -20.70
CA ASP A 140 -32.16 -17.64 -19.89
C ASP A 140 -31.40 -18.57 -18.92
N CYS A 141 -30.24 -19.08 -19.32
CA CYS A 141 -29.39 -19.90 -18.47
C CYS A 141 -28.80 -19.11 -17.29
N VAL A 142 -28.51 -17.84 -17.47
CA VAL A 142 -28.06 -16.94 -16.38
C VAL A 142 -29.25 -16.66 -15.46
N ILE A 143 -30.45 -16.42 -16.00
CA ILE A 143 -31.66 -16.19 -15.21
C ILE A 143 -31.97 -17.42 -14.35
N ALA A 144 -31.89 -18.62 -14.92
CA ALA A 144 -32.13 -19.87 -14.21
C ALA A 144 -31.10 -20.05 -13.06
N SER A 145 -29.82 -19.75 -13.31
CA SER A 145 -28.76 -19.88 -12.30
C SER A 145 -28.86 -18.87 -11.16
N ILE A 146 -29.23 -17.62 -11.45
CA ILE A 146 -29.40 -16.60 -10.39
C ILE A 146 -30.73 -16.73 -9.63
N SER A 147 -31.66 -17.50 -10.15
CA SER A 147 -32.95 -17.82 -9.49
C SER A 147 -32.81 -18.94 -8.45
N ASP A 148 -31.72 -19.71 -8.48
CA ASP A 148 -31.42 -20.72 -7.47
C ASP A 148 -30.65 -20.05 -6.30
N PRO A 149 -31.23 -19.99 -5.07
CA PRO A 149 -30.56 -19.42 -3.90
C PRO A 149 -29.19 -20.05 -3.58
N ALA A 150 -28.98 -21.33 -3.96
CA ALA A 150 -27.72 -22.02 -3.78
C ALA A 150 -26.60 -21.48 -4.69
N ASN A 151 -26.96 -20.80 -5.79
CA ASN A 151 -26.02 -20.21 -6.74
C ASN A 151 -25.81 -18.70 -6.53
N VAL A 152 -26.57 -18.07 -5.65
CA VAL A 152 -26.56 -16.63 -5.36
C VAL A 152 -25.98 -16.40 -3.94
N SER A 153 -24.77 -16.87 -3.71
CA SER A 153 -24.02 -16.38 -2.56
C SER A 153 -23.36 -15.05 -2.95
N GLY A 154 -24.07 -13.96 -2.72
CA GLY A 154 -23.54 -12.64 -3.01
C GLY A 154 -22.45 -12.27 -2.01
N LYS A 155 -21.34 -11.71 -2.52
CA LYS A 155 -20.36 -11.03 -1.70
C LYS A 155 -21.04 -9.95 -0.87
N VAL A 156 -20.80 -9.93 0.44
CA VAL A 156 -21.22 -8.84 1.32
C VAL A 156 -19.99 -8.12 1.82
N ASP A 157 -19.89 -6.84 1.47
CA ASP A 157 -18.98 -5.94 2.16
C ASP A 157 -19.77 -5.19 3.23
N PHE A 158 -19.19 -5.03 4.42
CA PHE A 158 -19.85 -4.37 5.52
C PHE A 158 -18.89 -3.47 6.30
N ILE A 159 -19.44 -2.56 7.07
CA ILE A 159 -18.71 -1.75 8.04
C ILE A 159 -19.01 -2.33 9.42
N ALA A 160 -17.97 -2.72 10.16
CA ALA A 160 -18.13 -3.34 11.47
C ALA A 160 -18.94 -2.42 12.41
N PRO A 161 -19.82 -2.98 13.28
CA PRO A 161 -20.57 -2.18 14.23
C PRO A 161 -19.69 -1.36 15.18
N SER A 162 -18.48 -1.86 15.49
CA SER A 162 -17.47 -1.19 16.32
C SER A 162 -16.63 -0.16 15.54
N PHE A 163 -16.87 0.03 14.24
CA PHE A 163 -16.07 0.92 13.42
C PHE A 163 -16.16 2.38 13.88
N GLU A 164 -15.00 2.99 14.06
CA GLU A 164 -14.81 4.42 14.30
C GLU A 164 -13.98 5.04 13.17
N TRP A 165 -14.09 6.36 12.97
CA TRP A 165 -13.21 7.04 12.01
C TRP A 165 -11.76 6.97 12.50
N PRO A 166 -10.83 6.44 11.68
CA PRO A 166 -9.44 6.35 12.06
C PRO A 166 -8.86 7.73 12.33
N LYS A 167 -8.01 7.80 13.33
CA LYS A 167 -7.27 9.01 13.70
C LYS A 167 -5.79 8.72 13.83
N SER A 168 -4.99 9.74 13.59
CA SER A 168 -3.56 9.71 13.84
C SER A 168 -3.21 10.70 14.94
N THR A 169 -2.39 10.29 15.89
CA THR A 169 -1.81 11.17 16.91
C THR A 169 -0.39 11.52 16.46
N ILE A 170 -0.13 12.81 16.27
CA ILE A 170 1.12 13.30 15.69
C ILE A 170 1.80 14.26 16.65
N LEU A 171 3.07 14.00 16.94
CA LEU A 171 4.02 14.95 17.51
C LEU A 171 4.96 15.41 16.41
N ASN A 172 5.08 16.72 16.20
CA ASN A 172 6.08 17.30 15.33
C ASN A 172 6.86 18.38 16.06
N ILE A 173 8.20 18.33 15.95
CA ILE A 173 9.13 19.30 16.52
C ILE A 173 10.02 19.77 15.38
N THR A 174 10.01 21.07 15.10
CA THR A 174 10.89 21.69 14.12
C THR A 174 11.75 22.74 14.81
N TYR A 175 13.05 22.65 14.62
CA TYR A 175 14.04 23.62 15.11
C TYR A 175 14.72 24.27 13.91
N ASN A 176 14.69 25.60 13.87
CA ASN A 176 15.36 26.42 12.87
C ASN A 176 16.47 27.23 13.53
N ARG A 177 17.60 27.39 12.83
CA ARG A 177 18.71 28.23 13.27
C ARG A 177 19.49 28.79 12.09
N VAL A 178 19.78 30.07 12.15
CA VAL A 178 20.80 30.67 11.28
C VAL A 178 22.18 30.49 11.94
N LEU A 179 23.00 29.66 11.31
CA LEU A 179 24.38 29.39 11.74
C LEU A 179 25.33 30.51 11.24
N PRO A 180 26.58 30.59 11.77
CA PRO A 180 27.56 31.52 11.24
C PRO A 180 27.76 31.42 9.74
N ARG A 181 27.96 32.57 9.08
CA ARG A 181 28.10 32.72 7.63
C ARG A 181 26.77 32.54 6.87
N ASP A 182 25.65 32.87 7.48
CA ASP A 182 24.33 32.83 6.90
C ASP A 182 23.97 31.45 6.31
N ILE A 183 24.19 30.41 7.10
CA ILE A 183 23.76 29.04 6.79
C ILE A 183 22.48 28.78 7.58
N ASP A 184 21.39 28.51 6.86
CA ASP A 184 20.12 28.10 7.47
C ASP A 184 20.18 26.61 7.80
N LEU A 185 19.89 26.25 9.05
CA LEU A 185 19.73 24.88 9.54
C LEU A 185 18.27 24.67 9.93
N THR A 186 17.67 23.60 9.43
CA THR A 186 16.38 23.10 9.90
C THR A 186 16.52 21.65 10.32
N LEU A 187 16.04 21.33 11.53
CA LEU A 187 15.90 19.97 12.03
C LEU A 187 14.44 19.70 12.34
N THR A 188 13.92 18.56 11.88
CA THR A 188 12.54 18.17 12.14
C THR A 188 12.50 16.75 12.66
N TYR A 189 11.73 16.54 13.72
CA TYR A 189 11.35 15.22 14.22
C TYR A 189 9.83 15.10 14.19
N LEU A 190 9.31 14.02 13.60
CA LEU A 190 7.91 13.68 13.59
C LEU A 190 7.73 12.26 14.11
N ASN A 191 6.80 12.10 15.04
CA ASN A 191 6.31 10.80 15.48
C ASN A 191 4.80 10.76 15.28
N SER A 192 4.30 9.70 14.65
CA SER A 192 2.88 9.49 14.40
C SER A 192 2.49 8.09 14.83
N GLU A 193 1.41 7.99 15.62
CA GLU A 193 0.69 6.76 15.90
C GLU A 193 -0.63 6.78 15.14
N GLU A 194 -0.85 5.77 14.28
CA GLU A 194 -1.94 5.76 13.29
C GLU A 194 -2.92 4.62 13.57
N GLU A 195 -4.18 4.95 13.91
CA GLU A 195 -5.26 3.96 13.85
C GLU A 195 -5.51 3.60 12.39
N GLU A 196 -5.51 2.31 12.11
CA GLU A 196 -5.69 1.79 10.75
C GLU A 196 -7.12 1.28 10.57
N ALA A 197 -7.66 1.46 9.36
CA ALA A 197 -8.85 0.75 8.90
C ALA A 197 -8.43 -0.33 7.92
N LEU A 198 -8.81 -1.58 8.15
CA LEU A 198 -8.49 -2.69 7.25
C LEU A 198 -9.65 -3.66 7.09
N TYR A 199 -9.60 -4.44 6.01
CA TYR A 199 -10.59 -5.47 5.76
C TYR A 199 -10.22 -6.79 6.44
N ARG A 200 -11.23 -7.43 7.04
CA ARG A 200 -11.21 -8.80 7.55
C ARG A 200 -12.31 -9.61 6.89
N ILE A 201 -12.07 -10.89 6.73
CA ILE A 201 -13.03 -11.81 6.11
C ILE A 201 -13.69 -12.66 7.21
N VAL A 202 -15.02 -12.67 7.23
CA VAL A 202 -15.81 -13.39 8.24
C VAL A 202 -16.46 -14.67 7.72
N ASP A 203 -16.64 -14.81 6.41
CA ASP A 203 -17.18 -16.05 5.81
C ASP A 203 -16.05 -17.05 5.52
N THR A 204 -15.35 -17.46 6.56
CA THR A 204 -14.26 -18.44 6.51
C THR A 204 -14.62 -19.77 7.18
N GLY A 205 -15.93 -19.97 7.48
CA GLY A 205 -16.39 -21.14 8.22
C GLY A 205 -16.16 -21.07 9.74
N TYR A 206 -15.64 -19.95 10.24
CA TYR A 206 -15.39 -19.74 11.66
C TYR A 206 -16.33 -18.67 12.22
N PRO A 207 -16.82 -18.88 13.46
CA PRO A 207 -17.77 -17.95 14.08
C PRO A 207 -17.13 -16.60 14.41
N LEU A 208 -17.95 -15.59 14.55
CA LEU A 208 -17.55 -14.32 15.16
C LEU A 208 -17.64 -14.41 16.68
N VAL A 209 -16.80 -13.66 17.39
CA VAL A 209 -16.97 -13.30 18.78
C VAL A 209 -17.32 -11.81 18.85
N GLY A 210 -18.59 -11.51 19.06
CA GLY A 210 -19.12 -10.18 18.79
C GLY A 210 -19.15 -9.93 17.28
N ASP A 211 -18.42 -8.93 16.80
CA ASP A 211 -18.21 -8.62 15.38
C ASP A 211 -16.79 -8.97 14.88
N GLU A 212 -15.94 -9.59 15.73
CA GLU A 212 -14.55 -9.94 15.42
C GLU A 212 -14.41 -11.37 14.88
N PRO A 213 -13.67 -11.61 13.79
CA PRO A 213 -13.37 -12.95 13.29
C PRO A 213 -12.52 -13.77 14.28
N THR A 214 -12.88 -15.04 14.49
CA THR A 214 -12.06 -15.93 15.32
C THR A 214 -10.91 -16.54 14.53
N VAL A 215 -9.81 -16.88 15.24
CA VAL A 215 -8.68 -17.60 14.64
C VAL A 215 -9.00 -19.07 14.58
N PRO A 216 -8.81 -19.76 13.43
CA PRO A 216 -9.00 -21.20 13.32
C PRO A 216 -8.00 -21.99 14.14
N THR A 217 -8.39 -23.19 14.53
CA THR A 217 -7.53 -24.12 15.28
C THR A 217 -6.64 -24.98 14.38
N GLU A 218 -6.99 -25.14 13.10
CA GLU A 218 -6.17 -25.84 12.12
C GLU A 218 -4.97 -24.98 11.74
N LYS A 219 -3.79 -25.60 11.66
CA LYS A 219 -2.53 -24.91 11.42
C LYS A 219 -1.71 -25.60 10.34
N ALA A 220 -1.02 -24.78 9.55
CA ALA A 220 0.02 -25.23 8.64
C ALA A 220 1.28 -25.70 9.40
N PRO A 221 2.24 -26.36 8.75
CA PRO A 221 3.46 -26.86 9.39
C PRO A 221 4.23 -25.82 10.20
N ASP A 222 4.28 -24.57 9.75
CA ASP A 222 4.94 -23.44 10.42
C ASP A 222 4.08 -22.75 11.49
N GLY A 223 2.90 -23.30 11.79
CA GLY A 223 2.01 -22.83 12.84
C GLY A 223 1.02 -21.73 12.44
N ARG A 224 1.07 -21.21 11.20
CA ARG A 224 0.07 -20.23 10.73
C ARG A 224 -1.32 -20.85 10.62
N PRO A 225 -2.40 -20.05 10.81
CA PRO A 225 -3.76 -20.58 10.75
C PRO A 225 -4.16 -20.97 9.33
N ILE A 226 -4.97 -22.02 9.21
CA ILE A 226 -5.63 -22.46 7.97
C ILE A 226 -7.12 -22.17 8.09
N TYR A 227 -7.67 -21.34 7.20
CA TYR A 227 -9.06 -20.98 7.15
C TYR A 227 -9.83 -21.91 6.20
N ASN A 228 -10.96 -22.44 6.66
CA ASN A 228 -11.86 -23.21 5.79
C ASN A 228 -12.83 -22.27 5.10
N GLN A 229 -12.70 -22.12 3.80
CA GLN A 229 -13.73 -21.46 3.02
C GLN A 229 -14.93 -22.39 2.85
N THR A 230 -16.04 -22.07 3.48
CA THR A 230 -17.31 -22.77 3.31
C THR A 230 -18.12 -22.24 2.14
N GLY A 231 -17.89 -21.00 1.75
CA GLY A 231 -18.61 -20.32 0.65
C GLY A 231 -17.94 -20.51 -0.70
N LYS A 232 -18.64 -21.15 -1.62
CA LYS A 232 -18.15 -21.41 -2.99
C LYS A 232 -17.99 -20.11 -3.80
N TYR A 233 -18.65 -19.00 -3.45
CA TYR A 233 -18.78 -17.78 -4.26
C TYR A 233 -18.92 -16.47 -3.49
N GLY A 234 -18.99 -16.50 -2.18
CA GLY A 234 -19.17 -15.30 -1.39
C GLY A 234 -18.28 -15.32 -0.15
N TYR A 235 -17.53 -14.28 0.02
CA TYR A 235 -16.90 -13.95 1.29
C TYR A 235 -17.56 -12.68 1.81
N HIS A 236 -17.67 -12.58 3.12
CA HIS A 236 -18.13 -11.37 3.77
C HIS A 236 -16.91 -10.60 4.27
N ALA A 237 -16.69 -9.40 3.74
CA ALA A 237 -15.54 -8.57 4.07
C ALA A 237 -15.97 -7.37 4.90
N GLY A 238 -15.51 -7.29 6.12
CA GLY A 238 -15.78 -6.17 7.02
C GLY A 238 -14.63 -5.18 7.10
N LEU A 239 -14.96 -3.89 7.12
CA LEU A 239 -14.03 -2.81 7.42
C LEU A 239 -13.96 -2.60 8.94
N TYR A 240 -12.79 -2.80 9.52
CA TYR A 240 -12.52 -2.76 10.97
C TYR A 240 -11.44 -1.74 11.29
N ASN A 241 -11.48 -1.21 12.52
CA ASN A 241 -10.33 -0.50 13.06
C ASN A 241 -9.35 -1.48 13.70
N VAL A 242 -8.08 -1.19 13.57
CA VAL A 242 -7.01 -1.85 14.31
C VAL A 242 -6.00 -0.80 14.78
N CYS A 243 -5.48 -0.98 15.97
CA CYS A 243 -4.42 -0.15 16.51
C CYS A 243 -3.08 -0.88 16.38
N CYS A 244 -2.02 -0.21 16.22
CA CYS A 244 -1.75 1.10 15.62
C CYS A 244 -0.50 0.93 14.77
N GLY A 245 -0.48 1.52 13.58
CA GLY A 245 0.77 1.76 12.86
C GLY A 245 1.57 2.86 13.53
N ASN A 246 2.86 2.93 13.27
CA ASN A 246 3.67 4.07 13.67
C ASN A 246 4.57 4.55 12.54
N ARG A 247 4.87 5.85 12.62
CA ARG A 247 5.86 6.46 11.74
C ARG A 247 6.74 7.40 12.55
N GLU A 248 8.04 7.21 12.43
CA GLU A 248 9.05 8.15 12.92
C GLU A 248 9.80 8.73 11.73
N VAL A 249 9.95 10.05 11.70
CA VAL A 249 10.70 10.75 10.66
C VAL A 249 11.66 11.72 11.32
N PHE A 250 12.92 11.64 10.95
CA PHE A 250 13.92 12.64 11.24
C PHE A 250 14.40 13.29 9.95
N SER A 251 14.38 14.62 9.89
CA SER A 251 14.90 15.37 8.76
C SER A 251 15.88 16.44 9.21
N ALA A 252 16.95 16.60 8.45
CA ALA A 252 17.92 17.66 8.62
C ALA A 252 18.22 18.30 7.28
N SER A 253 18.18 19.63 7.23
CA SER A 253 18.56 20.38 6.03
C SER A 253 19.45 21.57 6.38
N ILE A 254 20.40 21.85 5.49
CA ILE A 254 21.20 23.05 5.50
C ILE A 254 21.08 23.75 4.16
N SER A 255 20.93 25.07 4.20
CA SER A 255 20.83 25.90 3.00
C SER A 255 21.76 27.11 3.09
N LYS A 256 22.31 27.52 1.95
CA LYS A 256 23.15 28.70 1.89
C LYS A 256 23.05 29.43 0.56
N GLY A 257 22.88 30.76 0.65
CA GLY A 257 23.03 31.69 -0.46
C GLY A 257 24.49 32.13 -0.65
N PHE A 258 24.91 32.27 -1.90
CA PHE A 258 26.21 32.81 -2.32
C PHE A 258 25.95 33.87 -3.40
N ARG A 259 26.94 34.75 -3.62
CA ARG A 259 26.88 35.77 -4.68
C ARG A 259 25.61 36.62 -4.61
N ASP A 260 25.39 37.19 -3.39
CA ASP A 260 24.23 38.04 -3.10
C ASP A 260 22.85 37.37 -3.44
N GLY A 261 22.78 36.03 -3.29
CA GLY A 261 21.57 35.23 -3.56
C GLY A 261 21.44 34.69 -4.98
N ASP A 262 22.35 34.99 -5.88
CA ASP A 262 22.37 34.44 -7.24
C ASP A 262 22.67 32.94 -7.28
N THR A 263 23.35 32.39 -6.29
CA THR A 263 23.58 30.96 -6.14
C THR A 263 23.05 30.48 -4.81
N TYR A 264 22.28 29.39 -4.81
CA TYR A 264 21.68 28.81 -3.62
C TYR A 264 21.89 27.29 -3.61
N LEU A 265 22.44 26.79 -2.52
CA LEU A 265 22.66 25.37 -2.30
C LEU A 265 21.83 24.89 -1.12
N THR A 266 21.11 23.79 -1.29
CA THR A 266 20.44 23.07 -0.20
C THR A 266 20.92 21.63 -0.18
N LEU A 267 21.25 21.12 1.01
CA LEU A 267 21.51 19.72 1.28
C LEU A 267 20.53 19.25 2.33
N ALA A 268 19.85 18.15 2.11
CA ALA A 268 18.90 17.58 3.05
C ALA A 268 19.06 16.06 3.14
N TYR A 269 18.78 15.56 4.34
CA TYR A 269 18.64 14.14 4.64
C TYR A 269 17.35 13.91 5.39
N THR A 270 16.65 12.83 5.05
CA THR A 270 15.49 12.34 5.79
C THR A 270 15.66 10.85 6.04
N GLY A 271 15.52 10.45 7.29
CA GLY A 271 15.41 9.06 7.73
C GLY A 271 13.98 8.80 8.20
N GLN A 272 13.42 7.66 7.84
CA GLN A 272 12.06 7.27 8.17
C GLN A 272 12.02 5.81 8.62
N ASP A 273 11.22 5.55 9.65
CA ASP A 273 10.76 4.23 10.08
C ASP A 273 9.23 4.24 10.06
N HIS A 274 8.62 3.37 9.27
CA HIS A 274 7.17 3.32 9.12
C HIS A 274 6.66 1.89 9.14
N GLU A 275 5.88 1.57 10.16
CA GLU A 275 5.24 0.28 10.32
C GLU A 275 3.72 0.40 10.24
N ASN A 276 3.10 -0.55 9.53
CA ASN A 276 1.65 -0.71 9.43
C ASN A 276 1.25 -2.19 9.39
N ARG A 277 -0.05 -2.46 9.44
CA ARG A 277 -0.58 -3.83 9.28
C ARG A 277 -0.95 -4.13 7.84
N SER A 278 -1.42 -3.12 7.10
CA SER A 278 -1.80 -3.27 5.69
C SER A 278 -1.70 -1.93 4.98
N ASP A 279 -1.21 -1.96 3.76
CA ASP A 279 -1.04 -0.73 2.96
C ASP A 279 -2.35 -0.20 2.37
N MET A 280 -3.42 -1.00 2.32
CA MET A 280 -4.77 -0.61 1.88
C MET A 280 -4.77 0.20 0.57
N THR A 281 -4.15 -0.34 -0.47
CA THR A 281 -3.83 0.39 -1.72
C THR A 281 -4.88 0.22 -2.83
N SER A 282 -5.92 -0.60 -2.62
CA SER A 282 -6.92 -0.94 -3.63
C SER A 282 -8.28 -0.32 -3.35
N SER A 283 -9.13 -0.27 -4.37
CA SER A 283 -10.54 0.14 -4.25
C SER A 283 -11.46 -0.97 -3.75
N THR A 284 -11.07 -2.24 -3.89
CA THR A 284 -11.91 -3.39 -3.53
C THR A 284 -11.47 -4.03 -2.22
N SER A 285 -12.42 -4.57 -1.47
CA SER A 285 -12.18 -5.21 -0.17
C SER A 285 -11.24 -6.41 -0.25
N ASN A 286 -11.44 -7.29 -1.23
CA ASN A 286 -10.61 -8.47 -1.41
C ASN A 286 -9.15 -8.14 -1.77
N SER A 287 -8.95 -7.17 -2.65
CA SER A 287 -7.59 -6.74 -3.00
C SER A 287 -6.89 -6.09 -1.81
N ASN A 288 -7.58 -5.26 -1.05
CA ASN A 288 -7.03 -4.69 0.19
C ASN A 288 -6.76 -5.77 1.24
N PHE A 289 -7.60 -6.81 1.31
CA PHE A 289 -7.37 -7.94 2.19
C PHE A 289 -6.15 -8.79 1.75
N GLY A 290 -5.97 -9.03 0.45
CA GLY A 290 -5.02 -10.03 -0.07
C GLY A 290 -3.66 -9.49 -0.52
N LYS A 291 -3.48 -8.17 -0.74
CA LYS A 291 -2.29 -7.66 -1.46
C LYS A 291 -1.07 -7.37 -0.59
N THR A 292 -1.22 -7.10 0.68
CA THR A 292 -0.09 -6.89 1.59
C THR A 292 0.29 -8.18 2.28
N GLY A 293 1.57 -8.54 2.30
CA GLY A 293 2.08 -9.77 2.88
C GLY A 293 1.73 -9.94 4.36
N ALA A 294 1.27 -11.13 4.74
CA ALA A 294 0.95 -11.47 6.12
C ALA A 294 1.13 -12.96 6.41
N VAL A 295 1.26 -13.30 7.70
CA VAL A 295 1.17 -14.67 8.22
C VAL A 295 -0.29 -15.06 8.44
N ASP A 296 -1.04 -14.16 9.10
CA ASP A 296 -2.48 -14.28 9.33
C ASP A 296 -3.16 -13.00 8.81
N PHE A 297 -4.00 -13.13 7.78
CA PHE A 297 -4.62 -11.99 7.12
C PHE A 297 -5.77 -11.39 7.92
N ASN A 298 -6.41 -12.15 8.79
CA ASN A 298 -7.45 -11.65 9.69
C ASN A 298 -6.89 -11.03 10.98
N ASN A 299 -5.67 -11.46 11.40
CA ASN A 299 -4.98 -10.94 12.58
C ASN A 299 -3.58 -10.45 12.20
N ARG A 300 -3.51 -9.45 11.35
CA ARG A 300 -2.27 -8.91 10.84
C ARG A 300 -1.40 -8.32 11.94
N MET A 301 -0.17 -8.78 12.02
CA MET A 301 0.86 -8.17 12.84
C MET A 301 1.36 -6.88 12.17
N LYS A 302 1.74 -5.92 13.00
CA LYS A 302 2.44 -4.71 12.57
C LYS A 302 3.80 -5.09 11.99
N ASN A 303 4.16 -4.49 10.89
CA ASN A 303 5.41 -4.74 10.20
C ASN A 303 5.74 -3.55 9.29
N ARG A 304 6.94 -3.51 8.73
CA ARG A 304 7.41 -2.44 7.86
C ARG A 304 6.44 -2.16 6.71
N SER A 305 6.14 -0.89 6.49
CA SER A 305 5.24 -0.42 5.43
C SER A 305 5.94 -0.37 4.08
N THR A 306 5.22 -0.71 3.00
CA THR A 306 5.75 -0.54 1.65
C THR A 306 5.82 0.93 1.20
N TYR A 307 5.22 1.83 1.95
CA TYR A 307 5.33 3.28 1.74
C TYR A 307 6.57 3.90 2.40
N GLU A 308 7.39 3.12 3.08
CA GLU A 308 8.61 3.61 3.70
C GLU A 308 9.70 3.84 2.66
N THR A 309 10.29 5.02 2.72
CA THR A 309 11.60 5.32 2.15
C THR A 309 12.56 5.55 3.32
N GLU A 310 13.30 4.51 3.71
CA GLU A 310 14.11 4.49 4.94
C GLU A 310 15.12 5.64 4.97
N HIS A 311 15.74 5.93 3.83
CA HIS A 311 16.72 7.00 3.69
C HIS A 311 16.49 7.79 2.40
N SER A 312 16.50 9.12 2.49
CA SER A 312 16.45 10.02 1.35
C SER A 312 17.50 11.12 1.51
N PHE A 313 18.33 11.32 0.49
CA PHE A 313 19.29 12.42 0.37
C PHE A 313 18.88 13.31 -0.79
N LEU A 314 18.80 14.61 -0.55
CA LEU A 314 18.51 15.61 -1.55
C LEU A 314 19.61 16.67 -1.56
N ALA A 315 20.13 16.99 -2.75
CA ALA A 315 20.96 18.15 -2.96
C ALA A 315 20.42 18.99 -4.11
N THR A 316 20.18 20.28 -3.88
CA THR A 316 19.74 21.20 -4.92
C THR A 316 20.72 22.35 -5.05
N LEU A 317 21.13 22.63 -6.28
CA LEU A 317 21.94 23.78 -6.62
C LEU A 317 21.19 24.62 -7.65
N ARG A 318 20.92 25.87 -7.32
CA ARG A 318 20.43 26.87 -8.25
C ARG A 318 21.46 27.97 -8.39
N SER A 319 21.84 28.30 -9.64
CA SER A 319 22.80 29.36 -9.92
C SER A 319 22.36 30.23 -11.09
N LYS A 320 22.24 31.52 -10.83
CA LYS A 320 21.84 32.54 -11.79
C LYS A 320 23.06 33.27 -12.35
N HIS A 321 23.12 33.45 -13.63
CA HIS A 321 24.20 34.10 -14.36
C HIS A 321 23.64 35.09 -15.39
N TYR A 322 24.40 36.10 -15.71
CA TYR A 322 23.98 37.18 -16.60
C TYR A 322 24.84 37.22 -17.87
N PHE A 323 24.96 36.05 -18.55
CA PHE A 323 25.81 35.91 -19.75
C PHE A 323 25.39 36.82 -20.91
N PHE A 324 24.11 37.15 -21.03
CA PHE A 324 23.54 37.92 -22.12
C PHE A 324 23.07 39.32 -21.67
N GLY A 325 23.56 39.79 -20.52
CA GLY A 325 23.22 41.08 -19.93
C GLY A 325 22.27 41.02 -18.74
N ALA A 326 22.15 42.12 -18.02
CA ALA A 326 21.40 42.21 -16.75
C ALA A 326 19.93 41.79 -16.89
N ASN A 327 19.30 42.02 -18.05
CA ASN A 327 17.90 41.71 -18.32
C ASN A 327 17.69 40.34 -18.97
N ALA A 328 18.73 39.54 -19.10
CA ALA A 328 18.69 38.23 -19.74
C ALA A 328 19.40 37.16 -18.90
N PRO A 329 18.94 36.89 -17.69
CA PRO A 329 19.56 35.92 -16.81
C PRO A 329 19.40 34.49 -17.34
N THR A 330 20.45 33.69 -17.13
CA THR A 330 20.45 32.25 -17.32
C THR A 330 20.48 31.59 -15.95
N THR A 331 19.48 30.80 -15.61
CA THR A 331 19.42 30.06 -14.35
C THR A 331 19.66 28.58 -14.60
N PHE A 332 20.67 28.02 -13.96
CA PHE A 332 20.94 26.58 -13.91
C PHE A 332 20.36 26.04 -12.61
N SER A 333 19.66 24.91 -12.68
CA SER A 333 19.21 24.18 -11.49
C SER A 333 19.60 22.70 -11.66
N LEU A 334 20.32 22.19 -10.66
CA LEU A 334 20.65 20.77 -10.53
C LEU A 334 19.91 20.22 -9.33
N ILE A 335 19.27 19.08 -9.50
CA ILE A 335 18.57 18.36 -8.42
C ILE A 335 19.14 16.94 -8.40
N TYR A 336 19.84 16.61 -7.33
CA TYR A 336 20.32 15.26 -7.05
C TYR A 336 19.46 14.66 -5.96
N ALA A 337 18.88 13.51 -6.21
CA ALA A 337 18.16 12.71 -5.22
C ALA A 337 18.74 11.29 -5.17
N ARG A 338 18.91 10.76 -3.96
CA ARG A 338 19.30 9.39 -3.72
C ARG A 338 18.48 8.81 -2.58
N GLU A 339 17.74 7.74 -2.86
CA GLU A 339 16.80 7.15 -1.94
C GLU A 339 17.05 5.66 -1.78
N SER A 340 16.83 5.13 -0.57
CA SER A 340 16.76 3.69 -0.37
C SER A 340 15.64 3.10 -1.24
N GLY A 341 15.88 1.94 -1.83
CA GLY A 341 14.83 1.22 -2.55
C GLY A 341 13.69 0.84 -1.61
N ASN A 342 12.50 0.72 -2.18
CA ASN A 342 11.32 0.28 -1.44
C ASN A 342 11.53 -1.08 -0.77
N VAL A 343 10.73 -1.36 0.24
CA VAL A 343 10.68 -2.66 0.92
C VAL A 343 10.44 -3.78 -0.08
N LYS A 344 11.17 -4.89 0.05
CA LYS A 344 10.88 -6.16 -0.62
C LYS A 344 10.89 -7.31 0.38
N TYR A 345 9.98 -8.24 0.23
CA TYR A 345 9.88 -9.41 1.08
C TYR A 345 9.45 -10.67 0.32
N PRO A 346 9.95 -11.85 0.72
CA PRO A 346 9.65 -13.10 0.05
C PRO A 346 8.26 -13.61 0.43
N THR A 347 7.55 -14.16 -0.55
CA THR A 347 6.27 -14.83 -0.35
C THR A 347 6.27 -16.19 -1.03
N PHE A 348 5.32 -17.03 -0.64
CA PHE A 348 5.00 -18.20 -1.44
C PHE A 348 4.41 -17.79 -2.78
N ASP A 349 4.76 -18.52 -3.82
CA ASP A 349 3.98 -18.57 -5.04
C ASP A 349 3.01 -19.74 -4.96
N THR A 350 1.74 -19.45 -4.79
CA THR A 350 0.68 -20.48 -4.77
C THR A 350 -0.01 -20.63 -6.12
N TYR A 351 0.47 -19.91 -7.14
CA TYR A 351 -0.12 -19.88 -8.48
C TYR A 351 0.23 -21.08 -9.36
N THR A 352 0.84 -22.12 -8.85
CA THR A 352 1.40 -23.22 -9.65
C THR A 352 0.40 -24.10 -10.39
N SER A 353 -0.88 -23.88 -10.25
CA SER A 353 -1.82 -24.52 -11.16
C SER A 353 -2.61 -23.48 -11.92
N ARG A 354 -2.26 -23.27 -13.17
CA ARG A 354 -3.12 -22.64 -14.20
C ARG A 354 -4.46 -23.39 -14.37
N GLN A 355 -4.88 -24.15 -13.38
CA GLN A 355 -6.15 -24.84 -13.39
C GLN A 355 -7.17 -23.99 -12.66
N SER A 356 -8.24 -23.73 -13.37
CA SER A 356 -9.50 -23.08 -13.03
C SER A 356 -10.20 -23.61 -11.77
N ASP A 357 -9.56 -24.41 -10.93
CA ASP A 357 -10.16 -24.99 -9.75
C ASP A 357 -9.82 -24.17 -8.49
N TYR A 358 -10.84 -23.46 -8.05
CA TYR A 358 -10.95 -22.67 -6.82
C TYR A 358 -10.63 -23.44 -5.53
N LYS A 359 -10.13 -24.66 -5.61
CA LYS A 359 -10.01 -25.60 -4.51
C LYS A 359 -8.64 -25.62 -3.86
N ALA A 360 -7.62 -25.10 -4.53
CA ALA A 360 -6.25 -25.18 -4.04
C ALA A 360 -5.79 -23.87 -3.45
N ARG A 361 -6.21 -23.59 -2.22
CA ARG A 361 -5.77 -22.44 -1.44
C ARG A 361 -4.97 -22.93 -0.26
N ALA A 362 -3.70 -22.56 -0.21
CA ALA A 362 -2.79 -23.09 0.80
C ALA A 362 -3.29 -22.82 2.21
N PHE A 363 -3.80 -21.62 2.47
CA PHE A 363 -4.19 -21.21 3.81
C PHE A 363 -5.67 -20.80 3.92
N GLY A 364 -6.45 -21.01 2.85
CA GLY A 364 -7.91 -20.88 2.83
C GLY A 364 -8.48 -19.49 2.62
N TYR A 365 -7.66 -18.45 2.41
CA TYR A 365 -8.11 -17.08 2.21
C TYR A 365 -7.53 -16.36 0.98
N GLU A 366 -6.86 -17.06 0.11
CA GLU A 366 -6.38 -16.52 -1.17
C GLU A 366 -7.56 -16.39 -2.13
N PHE A 367 -8.14 -15.20 -2.24
CA PHE A 367 -9.37 -14.95 -3.01
C PHE A 367 -9.13 -14.55 -4.45
N ASN A 368 -7.91 -14.23 -4.81
CA ASN A 368 -7.62 -13.69 -6.12
C ASN A 368 -6.81 -14.69 -6.93
N LEU A 369 -7.48 -15.31 -7.89
CA LEU A 369 -6.92 -16.33 -8.77
C LEU A 369 -5.83 -15.83 -9.72
N ASN A 370 -5.68 -14.52 -9.84
CA ASN A 370 -4.73 -13.88 -10.75
C ASN A 370 -3.59 -13.17 -10.02
N ASP A 371 -3.62 -13.14 -8.69
CA ASP A 371 -2.57 -12.51 -7.90
C ASP A 371 -1.79 -13.60 -7.16
N ASP A 372 -0.48 -13.50 -7.27
CA ASP A 372 0.49 -14.28 -6.52
C ASP A 372 0.17 -14.28 -5.03
N SER A 373 0.49 -15.34 -4.37
CA SER A 373 0.28 -15.43 -2.93
C SER A 373 0.97 -14.27 -2.21
N SER A 374 0.26 -13.70 -1.27
CA SER A 374 0.82 -12.71 -0.35
C SER A 374 1.20 -13.32 1.00
N SER A 375 1.17 -14.65 1.13
CA SER A 375 1.57 -15.35 2.34
C SER A 375 3.09 -15.29 2.51
N LEU A 376 3.55 -14.73 3.64
CA LEU A 376 4.98 -14.59 3.92
C LEU A 376 5.67 -15.96 3.95
N LEU A 377 6.90 -16.02 3.41
CA LEU A 377 7.63 -17.25 3.22
C LEU A 377 8.25 -17.75 4.53
N TYR A 378 8.08 -19.03 4.83
CA TYR A 378 8.88 -19.73 5.85
C TYR A 378 10.25 -20.06 5.27
N ILE A 379 11.32 -19.73 5.99
CA ILE A 379 12.71 -19.94 5.57
C ILE A 379 13.22 -21.22 6.24
N PRO A 380 13.44 -22.32 5.50
CA PRO A 380 13.84 -23.59 6.11
C PRO A 380 15.28 -23.54 6.63
N THR A 381 15.56 -24.37 7.64
CA THR A 381 16.92 -24.77 8.02
C THR A 381 17.43 -25.90 7.11
N ALA A 382 18.70 -26.26 7.22
CA ALA A 382 19.16 -27.52 6.60
C ALA A 382 18.51 -28.70 7.32
N ASP A 383 18.09 -29.73 6.57
CA ASP A 383 17.37 -30.89 7.06
C ASP A 383 16.08 -30.53 7.85
N ASP A 384 15.36 -29.49 7.42
CA ASP A 384 14.18 -28.99 8.10
C ASP A 384 13.01 -29.97 8.04
N PRO A 385 12.49 -30.45 9.19
CA PRO A 385 11.40 -31.43 9.20
C PRO A 385 10.07 -30.84 8.71
N LEU A 386 9.95 -29.51 8.63
CA LEU A 386 8.74 -28.82 8.16
C LEU A 386 8.70 -28.63 6.64
N VAL A 387 9.78 -28.96 5.92
CA VAL A 387 9.88 -28.79 4.47
C VAL A 387 10.36 -30.08 3.81
N CYS A 388 9.78 -30.42 2.69
CA CYS A 388 10.22 -31.53 1.87
C CYS A 388 10.46 -31.11 0.43
N TYR A 389 11.36 -31.83 -0.24
CA TYR A 389 11.82 -31.46 -1.59
C TYR A 389 11.54 -32.56 -2.61
N SER A 390 11.16 -33.77 -2.16
CA SER A 390 10.80 -34.90 -3.03
C SER A 390 9.31 -34.88 -3.42
N SER A 391 8.94 -35.66 -4.44
CA SER A 391 7.55 -35.81 -4.83
C SER A 391 6.76 -36.54 -3.75
N GLY A 392 5.71 -35.90 -3.22
CA GLY A 392 4.86 -36.44 -2.17
C GLY A 392 5.57 -36.63 -0.81
N CYS A 393 6.68 -35.95 -0.58
CA CYS A 393 7.49 -36.07 0.66
C CYS A 393 7.85 -37.51 1.05
N SER A 394 8.10 -38.36 0.07
CA SER A 394 8.24 -39.82 0.30
C SER A 394 9.68 -40.32 0.33
N ASP A 395 10.62 -39.57 -0.23
CA ASP A 395 12.03 -39.96 -0.39
C ASP A 395 12.95 -38.74 -0.28
N GLU A 396 13.02 -38.16 0.91
CA GLU A 396 13.89 -37.01 1.20
C GLU A 396 15.39 -37.39 1.24
N GLY A 397 15.72 -38.67 1.37
CA GLY A 397 17.08 -39.16 1.26
C GLY A 397 17.57 -39.38 -0.17
N SER A 398 16.73 -39.15 -1.17
CA SER A 398 17.16 -39.28 -2.57
C SER A 398 18.14 -38.17 -2.95
N GLN A 399 19.08 -38.50 -3.85
CA GLN A 399 20.05 -37.50 -4.37
C GLN A 399 19.36 -36.26 -4.96
N ALA A 400 18.23 -36.45 -5.63
CA ALA A 400 17.46 -35.36 -6.23
C ALA A 400 16.80 -34.46 -5.18
N ALA A 401 16.34 -34.99 -4.05
CA ALA A 401 15.78 -34.17 -2.96
C ALA A 401 16.88 -33.35 -2.28
N ILE A 402 18.04 -33.98 -2.01
CA ILE A 402 19.21 -33.33 -1.41
C ILE A 402 19.72 -32.17 -2.31
N GLU A 403 19.85 -32.41 -3.62
CA GLU A 403 20.27 -31.37 -4.57
C GLU A 403 19.29 -30.21 -4.60
N ARG A 404 17.98 -30.47 -4.57
CA ARG A 404 16.95 -29.43 -4.55
C ARG A 404 16.95 -28.63 -3.24
N GLU A 405 17.12 -29.29 -2.11
CA GLU A 405 17.30 -28.61 -0.83
C GLU A 405 18.47 -27.64 -0.88
N GLN A 406 19.64 -28.10 -1.35
CA GLN A 406 20.82 -27.26 -1.47
C GLN A 406 20.60 -26.06 -2.40
N GLU A 407 19.89 -26.27 -3.51
CA GLU A 407 19.53 -25.19 -4.45
C GLU A 407 18.64 -24.14 -3.79
N VAL A 408 17.55 -24.57 -3.13
CA VAL A 408 16.62 -23.68 -2.42
C VAL A 408 17.32 -22.93 -1.30
N LEU A 409 18.09 -23.62 -0.44
CA LEU A 409 18.82 -22.98 0.64
C LEU A 409 19.87 -22.00 0.14
N ASN A 410 20.62 -22.36 -0.91
CA ASN A 410 21.59 -21.45 -1.51
C ASN A 410 20.90 -20.17 -2.05
N PHE A 411 19.76 -20.32 -2.71
CA PHE A 411 18.99 -19.20 -3.22
C PHE A 411 18.46 -18.30 -2.08
N LEU A 412 17.78 -18.88 -1.09
CA LEU A 412 17.22 -18.11 0.02
C LEU A 412 18.32 -17.44 0.88
N TYR A 413 19.41 -18.16 1.16
CA TYR A 413 20.44 -17.67 2.08
C TYR A 413 21.43 -16.70 1.42
N ASN A 414 21.88 -17.00 0.20
CA ASN A 414 22.97 -16.28 -0.43
C ASN A 414 22.50 -15.27 -1.48
N VAL A 415 21.44 -15.57 -2.26
CA VAL A 415 20.90 -14.65 -3.24
C VAL A 415 19.97 -13.64 -2.58
N TRP A 416 19.11 -14.11 -1.67
CA TRP A 416 18.17 -13.25 -0.93
C TRP A 416 18.72 -12.71 0.38
N GLY A 417 19.75 -13.33 0.96
CA GLY A 417 20.32 -12.89 2.25
C GLY A 417 19.48 -13.26 3.46
N LEU A 418 18.57 -14.24 3.34
CA LEU A 418 17.57 -14.58 4.37
C LEU A 418 18.06 -15.57 5.42
N LYS A 419 19.33 -15.92 5.44
CA LYS A 419 19.90 -16.88 6.40
C LYS A 419 19.61 -16.54 7.87
N GLY A 420 19.47 -15.24 8.19
CA GLY A 420 19.15 -14.78 9.53
C GLY A 420 17.75 -15.18 10.02
N TYR A 421 16.86 -15.57 9.11
CA TYR A 421 15.49 -16.00 9.39
C TYR A 421 15.32 -17.53 9.29
N ALA A 422 16.41 -18.31 9.22
CA ALA A 422 16.33 -19.76 9.11
C ALA A 422 15.57 -20.39 10.29
N GLY A 423 14.52 -21.16 9.99
CA GLY A 423 13.58 -21.72 10.96
C GLY A 423 12.40 -20.80 11.31
N GLU A 424 12.28 -19.66 10.66
CA GLU A 424 11.25 -18.66 10.94
C GLU A 424 10.55 -18.18 9.65
N ILE A 425 9.44 -17.47 9.80
CA ILE A 425 8.77 -16.80 8.68
C ILE A 425 9.46 -15.46 8.45
N ALA A 426 9.93 -15.23 7.23
CA ALA A 426 10.55 -13.94 6.87
C ALA A 426 9.53 -12.81 6.99
N PRO A 427 9.85 -11.72 7.70
CA PRO A 427 8.97 -10.57 7.86
C PRO A 427 8.95 -9.68 6.61
N ARG A 428 8.09 -8.65 6.60
CA ARG A 428 8.06 -7.66 5.51
C ARG A 428 9.29 -6.75 5.47
N ASP A 429 10.09 -6.72 6.51
CA ASP A 429 11.37 -5.98 6.59
C ASP A 429 12.59 -6.80 6.15
N ALA A 430 12.37 -7.95 5.48
CA ALA A 430 13.44 -8.86 5.07
C ALA A 430 14.45 -8.27 4.08
N GLY A 431 14.13 -7.17 3.41
CA GLY A 431 15.08 -6.48 2.53
C GLY A 431 14.52 -5.28 1.79
N ASN A 432 15.37 -4.67 0.98
CA ASN A 432 15.03 -3.53 0.14
C ASN A 432 15.39 -3.82 -1.32
N PHE A 433 14.69 -3.16 -2.25
CA PHE A 433 15.17 -3.01 -3.61
C PHE A 433 16.46 -2.17 -3.62
N PRO A 434 17.25 -2.20 -4.70
CA PRO A 434 18.45 -1.38 -4.82
C PRO A 434 18.14 0.11 -4.67
N TRP A 435 19.12 0.86 -4.16
CA TRP A 435 19.07 2.31 -4.08
C TRP A 435 18.78 2.93 -5.45
N GLN A 436 17.94 3.95 -5.44
CA GLN A 436 17.63 4.76 -6.61
C GLN A 436 18.40 6.08 -6.52
N THR A 437 18.94 6.52 -7.67
CA THR A 437 19.67 7.79 -7.73
C THR A 437 19.26 8.50 -9.01
N SER A 438 18.86 9.77 -8.91
CA SER A 438 18.57 10.66 -10.02
C SER A 438 19.39 11.94 -9.96
N LEU A 439 19.67 12.50 -11.10
CA LEU A 439 20.24 13.83 -11.26
C LEU A 439 19.51 14.51 -12.41
N ASP A 440 18.86 15.62 -12.12
CA ASP A 440 18.10 16.39 -13.10
C ASP A 440 18.74 17.76 -13.32
N LEU A 441 18.79 18.19 -14.57
CA LEU A 441 19.28 19.50 -14.98
C LEU A 441 18.16 20.31 -15.59
N ASN A 442 17.95 21.53 -15.09
CA ASN A 442 17.07 22.50 -15.69
C ASN A 442 17.82 23.81 -15.97
N ILE A 443 17.70 24.31 -17.20
CA ILE A 443 18.29 25.58 -17.65
C ILE A 443 17.14 26.49 -18.09
N VAL A 444 17.05 27.64 -17.47
CA VAL A 444 16.07 28.66 -17.80
C VAL A 444 16.80 29.89 -18.32
N GLN A 445 16.53 30.28 -19.55
CA GLN A 445 17.02 31.52 -20.15
C GLN A 445 15.87 32.51 -20.29
N GLU A 446 16.01 33.65 -19.64
CA GLU A 446 15.12 34.80 -19.88
C GLU A 446 15.71 35.69 -20.95
N VAL A 447 14.87 36.14 -21.89
CA VAL A 447 15.27 37.04 -22.97
C VAL A 447 14.22 38.17 -23.07
N PRO A 448 14.61 39.45 -23.19
CA PRO A 448 13.66 40.53 -23.41
C PRO A 448 12.73 40.25 -24.59
N GLY A 449 11.44 40.55 -24.41
CA GLY A 449 10.42 40.38 -25.44
C GLY A 449 10.35 41.51 -26.44
N PHE A 450 9.25 41.55 -27.19
CA PHE A 450 9.07 42.57 -28.26
C PHE A 450 8.71 43.94 -27.74
N ARG A 451 8.13 44.04 -26.53
CA ARG A 451 7.75 45.31 -25.90
C ARG A 451 8.49 45.46 -24.59
N GLU A 452 8.60 46.68 -24.11
CA GLU A 452 9.15 46.95 -22.79
C GLU A 452 8.30 46.27 -21.70
N GLY A 453 8.94 45.45 -20.91
CA GLY A 453 8.28 44.62 -19.87
C GLY A 453 7.97 43.18 -20.30
N ASP A 454 7.95 42.89 -21.59
CA ASP A 454 7.74 41.53 -22.09
C ASP A 454 9.00 40.64 -21.92
N THR A 455 8.79 39.36 -21.73
CA THR A 455 9.91 38.42 -21.56
C THR A 455 9.61 37.09 -22.25
N PHE A 456 10.59 36.56 -23.01
CA PHE A 456 10.61 35.17 -23.40
C PHE A 456 11.33 34.38 -22.33
N ILE A 457 10.75 33.23 -21.96
CA ILE A 457 11.34 32.26 -21.04
C ILE A 457 11.56 30.97 -21.84
N ILE A 458 12.82 30.61 -22.04
CA ILE A 458 13.22 29.38 -22.72
C ILE A 458 13.70 28.41 -21.65
N THR A 459 13.04 27.26 -21.54
CA THR A 459 13.37 26.23 -20.56
C THR A 459 13.88 24.99 -21.26
N PHE A 460 15.07 24.53 -20.90
CA PHE A 460 15.58 23.22 -21.25
C PHE A 460 15.66 22.38 -19.98
N ALA A 461 14.96 21.23 -19.95
CA ALA A 461 15.04 20.29 -18.87
C ALA A 461 15.57 18.94 -19.38
N LEU A 462 16.49 18.36 -18.62
CA LEU A 462 17.05 17.03 -18.84
C LEU A 462 16.88 16.22 -17.55
N GLU A 463 15.88 15.35 -17.56
CA GLU A 463 15.59 14.42 -16.47
C GLU A 463 16.50 13.21 -16.58
N ASN A 464 16.94 12.68 -15.44
CA ASN A 464 17.84 11.53 -15.33
C ASN A 464 19.14 11.69 -16.14
N LEU A 465 19.85 12.80 -15.91
CA LEU A 465 21.14 13.10 -16.52
C LEU A 465 22.16 11.97 -16.30
N LEU A 466 22.05 11.21 -15.20
CA LEU A 466 22.94 10.07 -14.95
C LEU A 466 22.81 9.00 -16.04
N ASN A 467 21.59 8.67 -16.44
CA ASN A 467 21.32 7.70 -17.49
C ASN A 467 21.68 8.23 -18.89
N PHE A 468 21.59 9.56 -19.10
CA PHE A 468 22.08 10.19 -20.33
C PHE A 468 23.60 10.04 -20.52
N ILE A 469 24.35 10.05 -19.40
CA ILE A 469 25.82 9.92 -19.42
C ILE A 469 26.25 8.44 -19.50
N ASP A 470 25.53 7.55 -18.82
CA ASP A 470 25.88 6.14 -18.64
C ASP A 470 24.58 5.32 -18.45
N ASP A 471 24.30 4.42 -19.38
CA ASP A 471 23.07 3.61 -19.43
C ASP A 471 22.89 2.70 -18.21
N ASP A 472 23.96 2.43 -17.45
CA ASP A 472 23.93 1.63 -16.23
C ASP A 472 23.71 2.47 -14.95
N LYS A 473 23.54 3.78 -15.09
CA LYS A 473 23.25 4.71 -13.98
C LYS A 473 21.85 5.28 -14.06
N GLY A 474 21.37 5.79 -12.95
CA GLY A 474 20.00 6.33 -12.86
C GLY A 474 18.93 5.26 -13.11
N ILE A 475 19.21 4.01 -12.72
CA ILE A 475 18.31 2.88 -12.90
C ILE A 475 17.28 2.87 -11.77
N VAL A 476 16.02 2.71 -12.14
CA VAL A 476 14.91 2.44 -11.23
C VAL A 476 14.54 0.97 -11.34
N ASN A 477 14.67 0.25 -10.24
CA ASN A 477 14.25 -1.13 -10.13
C ASN A 477 12.88 -1.20 -9.45
N TYR A 478 12.03 -2.09 -9.93
CA TYR A 478 10.74 -2.33 -9.31
C TYR A 478 10.47 -3.84 -9.19
N GLY A 479 9.58 -4.16 -8.27
CA GLY A 479 9.05 -5.51 -8.10
C GLY A 479 7.55 -5.50 -8.20
N TYR A 480 6.94 -6.59 -7.77
CA TYR A 480 5.49 -6.65 -7.64
C TYR A 480 4.95 -5.55 -6.73
N TYR A 481 3.72 -5.19 -6.99
CA TYR A 481 2.94 -4.28 -6.18
C TYR A 481 3.02 -4.63 -4.68
N SER A 482 3.17 -3.61 -3.81
CA SER A 482 3.35 -3.76 -2.36
C SER A 482 4.61 -4.51 -1.90
N GLY A 483 5.69 -4.52 -2.67
CA GLY A 483 7.00 -5.05 -2.25
C GLY A 483 7.09 -6.57 -2.12
N ARG A 484 6.02 -7.31 -2.34
CA ARG A 484 6.02 -8.77 -2.29
C ARG A 484 6.75 -9.35 -3.51
N VAL A 485 7.44 -10.45 -3.28
CA VAL A 485 8.15 -11.19 -4.32
C VAL A 485 7.88 -12.67 -4.12
N PRO A 486 7.07 -13.32 -4.97
CA PRO A 486 6.88 -14.77 -4.96
C PRO A 486 8.20 -15.45 -5.33
N VAL A 487 8.74 -16.31 -4.46
CA VAL A 487 10.06 -16.90 -4.67
C VAL A 487 10.07 -18.43 -4.58
N ILE A 488 9.10 -19.03 -3.90
CA ILE A 488 9.01 -20.47 -3.72
C ILE A 488 7.60 -20.93 -4.06
N ASP A 489 7.51 -21.85 -5.00
CA ASP A 489 6.29 -22.58 -5.29
C ASP A 489 5.93 -23.51 -4.16
N LEU A 490 4.73 -23.38 -3.63
CA LEU A 490 4.15 -24.35 -2.70
C LEU A 490 3.37 -25.40 -3.51
N LYS A 491 3.91 -26.63 -3.61
CA LYS A 491 3.29 -27.68 -4.44
C LYS A 491 2.11 -28.35 -3.74
N ILE A 492 1.10 -28.66 -4.53
CA ILE A 492 -0.08 -29.43 -4.15
C ILE A 492 0.21 -30.91 -4.40
N ILE A 493 -0.19 -31.78 -3.49
CA ILE A 493 0.07 -33.23 -3.59
C ILE A 493 -0.98 -33.92 -4.45
N ASP A 494 -2.23 -33.46 -4.41
CA ASP A 494 -3.28 -33.87 -5.31
C ASP A 494 -4.20 -32.69 -5.65
N ASN A 495 -4.99 -32.80 -6.72
CA ASN A 495 -5.72 -31.69 -7.36
C ASN A 495 -6.76 -30.96 -6.48
N GLU A 496 -6.87 -31.23 -5.21
CA GLU A 496 -7.96 -30.74 -4.39
C GLU A 496 -7.53 -29.96 -3.12
N ARG A 497 -6.35 -30.23 -2.54
CA ARG A 497 -5.92 -29.65 -1.27
C ARG A 497 -4.41 -29.75 -1.08
N TYR A 498 -3.81 -28.77 -0.39
CA TYR A 498 -2.49 -28.98 0.20
C TYR A 498 -2.60 -30.08 1.25
N ASP A 499 -1.86 -31.15 1.06
CA ASP A 499 -1.83 -32.24 2.02
C ASP A 499 -0.78 -31.97 3.09
N TYR A 500 -1.23 -31.39 4.19
CA TYR A 500 -0.41 -31.25 5.39
C TYR A 500 -0.48 -32.51 6.30
N SER A 501 -0.98 -33.64 5.79
CA SER A 501 -1.08 -34.86 6.56
C SER A 501 0.27 -35.35 7.10
N ARG A 502 1.37 -34.93 6.45
CA ARG A 502 2.74 -35.16 6.88
C ARG A 502 3.33 -34.01 7.69
N ASN A 503 2.56 -32.96 7.97
CA ASN A 503 2.99 -31.78 8.68
C ASN A 503 4.24 -31.12 8.08
N ALA A 504 4.35 -31.12 6.74
CA ALA A 504 5.46 -30.52 6.01
C ALA A 504 4.99 -29.78 4.75
N PHE A 505 5.66 -28.68 4.41
CA PHE A 505 5.53 -28.00 3.13
C PHE A 505 6.32 -28.73 2.04
N ARG A 506 5.82 -28.76 0.84
CA ARG A 506 6.60 -29.18 -0.32
C ARG A 506 7.06 -27.99 -1.12
N TYR A 507 8.36 -27.69 -1.06
CA TYR A 507 8.96 -26.58 -1.80
C TYR A 507 9.40 -26.99 -3.20
N SER A 508 9.18 -26.11 -4.15
CA SER A 508 9.76 -26.19 -5.47
C SER A 508 10.13 -24.79 -5.96
N PHE A 509 11.06 -24.74 -6.87
CA PHE A 509 11.69 -23.53 -7.33
C PHE A 509 11.96 -23.71 -8.83
N ASP A 510 11.16 -23.09 -9.65
CA ASP A 510 11.20 -23.33 -11.09
C ASP A 510 11.82 -22.16 -11.87
N ASP A 511 11.79 -20.91 -11.33
CA ASP A 511 12.39 -19.76 -12.00
C ASP A 511 12.73 -18.66 -10.98
N PRO A 512 14.01 -18.26 -10.87
CA PRO A 512 14.38 -17.19 -9.95
C PRO A 512 13.71 -15.87 -10.38
N PHE A 513 12.94 -15.27 -9.50
CA PHE A 513 12.40 -13.93 -9.71
C PHE A 513 13.54 -12.94 -9.95
N ASN A 514 13.56 -12.31 -11.11
CA ASN A 514 14.47 -11.23 -11.43
C ASN A 514 13.84 -9.89 -11.02
N ILE A 515 14.65 -9.05 -10.37
CA ILE A 515 14.27 -7.65 -10.13
C ILE A 515 14.21 -6.96 -11.50
N ASP A 516 13.02 -6.46 -11.86
CA ASP A 516 12.81 -5.82 -13.15
C ASP A 516 13.33 -4.38 -13.15
N ARG A 517 13.98 -4.02 -14.23
CA ARG A 517 14.34 -2.62 -14.52
C ARG A 517 13.14 -1.90 -15.13
N SER A 518 12.72 -0.80 -14.54
CA SER A 518 11.70 0.07 -15.14
C SER A 518 12.29 0.76 -16.38
N THR A 519 11.87 0.36 -17.56
CA THR A 519 12.35 0.96 -18.81
C THR A 519 11.91 2.42 -18.94
N THR A 520 10.70 2.77 -18.52
CA THR A 520 10.17 4.14 -18.64
C THR A 520 10.73 5.10 -17.61
N GLN A 521 10.97 4.64 -16.37
CA GLN A 521 11.47 5.48 -15.28
C GLN A 521 13.00 5.59 -15.27
N SER A 522 13.70 4.62 -15.89
CA SER A 522 15.16 4.61 -15.97
C SER A 522 15.69 5.42 -17.15
N LEU A 523 14.88 5.67 -18.19
CA LEU A 523 15.33 6.43 -19.36
C LEU A 523 15.41 7.92 -19.06
N TRP A 524 16.47 8.55 -19.60
CA TRP A 524 16.54 10.00 -19.61
C TRP A 524 15.48 10.62 -20.55
N ARG A 525 15.09 11.84 -20.22
CA ARG A 525 14.13 12.61 -21.01
C ARG A 525 14.58 14.05 -21.13
N ALA A 526 14.60 14.57 -22.36
CA ALA A 526 14.86 15.98 -22.60
C ALA A 526 13.60 16.70 -23.07
N SER A 527 13.37 17.91 -22.58
CA SER A 527 12.28 18.78 -23.01
C SER A 527 12.76 20.19 -23.25
N LEU A 528 12.18 20.86 -24.24
CA LEU A 528 12.38 22.27 -24.55
C LEU A 528 11.03 22.98 -24.52
N GLY A 529 10.93 24.01 -23.69
CA GLY A 529 9.75 24.85 -23.57
C GLY A 529 10.06 26.32 -23.92
N ILE A 530 9.10 27.01 -24.53
CA ILE A 530 9.16 28.45 -24.77
C ILE A 530 7.86 29.06 -24.26
N GLN A 531 7.98 30.03 -23.37
CA GLN A 531 6.87 30.81 -22.85
C GLN A 531 7.07 32.29 -23.16
N TYR A 532 6.04 32.98 -23.62
CA TYR A 532 6.03 34.44 -23.76
C TYR A 532 5.15 35.04 -22.69
N LYS A 533 5.75 35.93 -21.90
CA LYS A 533 5.07 36.69 -20.85
C LYS A 533 4.98 38.13 -21.32
N PHE A 534 3.77 38.62 -21.43
CA PHE A 534 3.42 39.98 -21.87
C PHE A 534 2.67 40.76 -20.81
#